data_4cc24a6202311d0f738d9196ea3df61c
#
_entry.id   4cc24a6202311d0f738d9196ea3df61c
#
_cell.length_a   1.000
_cell.length_b   1.000
_cell.length_c   1.000
_cell.angle_alpha   90.00
_cell.angle_beta   90.00
_cell.angle_gamma   90.00
#
_symmetry.space_group_name_H-M   'P 1'
#
loop_
_entity.id
_entity.type
_entity.pdbx_description
1 polymer ?
#
loop_
_entity_poly.entity_id
_entity_poly.type
_entity_poly.pdbx_seq_one_letter_code
_entity_poly.pdbx_strand_id
1 'polypeptide(L)'
;MISESQKYQKNCGWFTSLVSKEKKKIFEAKVLDVQTIPFSDLKDNDELARKEGFESAVEMVKDFKKMYAGKIEDSELFQIIYFEKLDVNDWKGDKIDEKAMITQRADILFDSGKFDKSTMCYDAALRIDPDDVYLLNKQGDNLSRLGHFDQAIFCYDKALKIEPHNEYILNNKAIALLNSGKLDDALKVSDIALAINPNSSIVLYWRGFILEVLGKFDEALDVYDHLILIDSENPEVWNSRGNLLSDMGKLEEAIKSFDRALEVCFDDSELDAGSINRMGNAYIDLGKLDEALECFNTAISLEKHNIDFLLNKGVVLMELGKFEEAVESFNKVLLKSPDNEDAFFLKEECLDNL
;
A
#
# COMPACT_ATOMS: atom_id res chain seq x y z
N MET A 1 -2.95 -29.48 -5.95
CA MET A 1 -4.14 -28.98 -6.71
C MET A 1 -3.82 -27.60 -7.20
N ILE A 2 -3.78 -27.41 -8.51
CA ILE A 2 -3.54 -26.09 -9.10
C ILE A 2 -4.81 -25.26 -8.88
N SER A 3 -4.68 -24.15 -8.17
CA SER A 3 -5.81 -23.25 -7.88
C SER A 3 -6.26 -22.54 -9.16
N GLU A 4 -7.53 -22.70 -9.53
CA GLU A 4 -8.10 -22.00 -10.71
C GLU A 4 -8.07 -20.46 -10.60
N SER A 5 -7.97 -19.93 -9.38
CA SER A 5 -7.90 -18.51 -9.10
C SER A 5 -6.57 -17.83 -9.51
N GLN A 6 -5.57 -18.62 -9.92
CA GLN A 6 -4.25 -18.13 -10.33
C GLN A 6 -3.96 -18.27 -11.83
N LYS A 7 -5.00 -18.51 -12.65
CA LYS A 7 -4.85 -18.50 -14.11
C LYS A 7 -4.76 -17.07 -14.62
N TYR A 8 -3.62 -16.67 -15.09
CA TYR A 8 -3.49 -15.42 -15.86
C TYR A 8 -4.24 -15.55 -17.19
N GLN A 9 -5.02 -14.52 -17.54
CA GLN A 9 -5.97 -14.57 -18.66
C GLN A 9 -5.27 -14.84 -20.00
N LYS A 10 -5.93 -15.67 -20.79
CA LYS A 10 -5.54 -16.17 -22.13
C LYS A 10 -5.26 -15.11 -23.20
N ASN A 11 -5.26 -13.82 -22.90
CA ASN A 11 -5.26 -12.78 -23.94
C ASN A 11 -3.94 -12.03 -24.11
N CYS A 12 -2.88 -12.38 -23.40
CA CYS A 12 -1.58 -11.77 -23.62
C CYS A 12 -0.83 -12.56 -24.70
N GLY A 13 -0.82 -12.06 -25.91
CA GLY A 13 -0.06 -12.64 -27.02
C GLY A 13 1.45 -12.44 -26.85
N TRP A 14 2.05 -13.06 -25.81
CA TRP A 14 3.46 -12.96 -25.51
C TRP A 14 4.25 -14.01 -26.27
N PHE A 15 5.33 -13.59 -26.89
CA PHE A 15 6.31 -14.48 -27.46
C PHE A 15 7.54 -14.52 -26.57
N THR A 16 7.95 -15.72 -26.13
CA THR A 16 9.23 -15.92 -25.46
C THR A 16 10.21 -16.62 -26.39
N SER A 17 11.43 -16.11 -26.43
CA SER A 17 12.53 -16.80 -27.13
C SER A 17 13.26 -17.67 -26.12
N LEU A 18 13.18 -18.99 -26.27
CA LEU A 18 14.00 -19.92 -25.51
C LEU A 18 15.40 -19.97 -26.11
N VAL A 19 16.41 -19.72 -25.27
CA VAL A 19 17.80 -19.70 -25.65
C VAL A 19 18.51 -20.90 -25.00
N SER A 20 19.26 -21.69 -25.81
CA SER A 20 20.06 -22.79 -25.29
C SER A 20 21.21 -22.31 -24.39
N LYS A 21 21.86 -23.26 -23.68
CA LYS A 21 23.08 -22.99 -22.89
C LYS A 21 24.19 -22.30 -23.71
N GLU A 22 24.16 -22.45 -25.02
CA GLU A 22 25.09 -21.81 -25.98
C GLU A 22 24.61 -20.43 -26.47
N LYS A 23 23.55 -19.86 -25.82
CA LYS A 23 22.91 -18.59 -26.19
C LYS A 23 22.39 -18.56 -27.66
N LYS A 24 22.11 -19.70 -28.23
CA LYS A 24 21.42 -19.79 -29.52
C LYS A 24 19.91 -19.85 -29.27
N LYS A 25 19.15 -19.07 -30.05
CA LYS A 25 17.70 -19.12 -30.10
C LYS A 25 17.26 -20.51 -30.55
N ILE A 26 16.52 -21.23 -29.68
CA ILE A 26 16.10 -22.59 -30.00
C ILE A 26 14.79 -22.57 -30.78
N PHE A 27 13.81 -21.77 -30.35
CA PHE A 27 12.53 -21.58 -31.03
C PHE A 27 11.80 -20.34 -30.50
N GLU A 28 10.83 -19.90 -31.25
CA GLU A 28 9.86 -18.90 -30.83
C GLU A 28 8.56 -19.59 -30.43
N ALA A 29 7.90 -19.09 -29.40
CA ALA A 29 6.69 -19.70 -28.87
C ALA A 29 5.70 -18.63 -28.43
N LYS A 30 4.41 -18.90 -28.68
CA LYS A 30 3.32 -18.09 -28.17
C LYS A 30 2.91 -18.63 -26.81
N VAL A 31 2.87 -17.75 -25.81
CA VAL A 31 2.38 -18.12 -24.49
C VAL A 31 0.86 -18.35 -24.57
N LEU A 32 0.43 -19.55 -24.22
CA LEU A 32 -0.99 -19.92 -24.19
C LEU A 32 -1.61 -19.74 -22.82
N ASP A 33 -0.86 -20.04 -21.77
CA ASP A 33 -1.33 -19.97 -20.38
C ASP A 33 -0.12 -19.84 -19.42
N VAL A 34 -0.35 -19.26 -18.26
CA VAL A 34 0.64 -19.18 -17.18
C VAL A 34 -0.02 -19.71 -15.90
N GLN A 35 0.57 -20.73 -15.30
CA GLN A 35 0.10 -21.30 -14.04
C GLN A 35 1.18 -21.18 -12.97
N THR A 36 0.75 -20.81 -11.76
CA THR A 36 1.65 -20.73 -10.60
C THR A 36 1.39 -21.93 -9.70
N ILE A 37 2.42 -22.71 -9.42
CA ILE A 37 2.35 -23.88 -8.55
C ILE A 37 3.48 -23.85 -7.51
N PRO A 38 3.27 -24.41 -6.30
CA PRO A 38 4.36 -24.63 -5.35
C PRO A 38 5.42 -25.56 -5.92
N PHE A 39 6.69 -25.33 -5.60
CA PHE A 39 7.78 -26.19 -6.04
C PHE A 39 7.64 -27.63 -5.49
N SER A 40 7.05 -27.77 -4.31
CA SER A 40 6.71 -29.09 -3.73
C SER A 40 5.83 -29.93 -4.66
N ASP A 41 4.88 -29.29 -5.36
CA ASP A 41 3.90 -29.97 -6.21
C ASP A 41 4.49 -30.41 -7.56
N LEU A 42 5.66 -29.85 -7.92
CA LEU A 42 6.41 -30.26 -9.12
C LEU A 42 7.02 -31.65 -8.96
N LYS A 43 7.40 -32.04 -7.73
CA LYS A 43 8.17 -33.28 -7.47
C LYS A 43 7.43 -34.55 -7.86
N ASP A 44 6.09 -34.53 -7.83
CA ASP A 44 5.24 -35.69 -8.04
C ASP A 44 4.34 -35.55 -9.29
N ASN A 45 4.60 -34.53 -10.14
CA ASN A 45 3.79 -34.25 -11.30
C ASN A 45 4.44 -34.69 -12.61
N ASP A 46 4.47 -36.00 -12.84
CA ASP A 46 5.05 -36.60 -14.07
C ASP A 46 4.30 -36.22 -15.36
N GLU A 47 3.01 -35.91 -15.24
CA GLU A 47 2.24 -35.46 -16.43
C GLU A 47 2.71 -34.08 -16.89
N LEU A 48 2.94 -33.18 -15.94
CA LEU A 48 3.47 -31.86 -16.21
C LEU A 48 4.91 -31.95 -16.76
N ALA A 49 5.76 -32.77 -16.13
CA ALA A 49 7.14 -32.96 -16.60
C ALA A 49 7.21 -33.41 -18.05
N ARG A 50 6.35 -34.34 -18.47
CA ARG A 50 6.29 -34.81 -19.87
C ARG A 50 5.80 -33.72 -20.82
N LYS A 51 4.85 -32.87 -20.41
CA LYS A 51 4.41 -31.72 -21.20
C LYS A 51 5.55 -30.69 -21.40
N GLU A 52 6.45 -30.58 -20.42
CA GLU A 52 7.61 -29.71 -20.45
C GLU A 52 8.86 -30.37 -21.12
N GLY A 53 8.71 -31.60 -21.64
CA GLY A 53 9.77 -32.32 -22.35
C GLY A 53 10.77 -33.07 -21.49
N PHE A 54 10.44 -33.33 -20.23
CA PHE A 54 11.21 -34.16 -19.32
C PHE A 54 10.64 -35.58 -19.25
N GLU A 55 11.49 -36.55 -18.94
CA GLU A 55 11.06 -37.95 -18.77
C GLU A 55 10.24 -38.17 -17.49
N SER A 56 10.54 -37.38 -16.44
CA SER A 56 9.87 -37.47 -15.14
C SER A 56 9.91 -36.13 -14.37
N ALA A 57 9.04 -35.99 -13.38
CA ALA A 57 9.05 -34.87 -12.45
C ALA A 57 10.36 -34.75 -11.68
N VAL A 58 10.99 -35.89 -11.34
CA VAL A 58 12.29 -35.91 -10.64
C VAL A 58 13.38 -35.28 -11.50
N GLU A 59 13.41 -35.56 -12.80
CA GLU A 59 14.38 -35.01 -13.73
C GLU A 59 14.16 -33.49 -13.89
N MET A 60 12.91 -33.08 -14.07
CA MET A 60 12.53 -31.66 -14.18
C MET A 60 12.97 -30.86 -12.94
N VAL A 61 12.67 -31.36 -11.74
CA VAL A 61 13.07 -30.73 -10.47
C VAL A 61 14.58 -30.64 -10.32
N LYS A 62 15.31 -31.70 -10.73
CA LYS A 62 16.77 -31.71 -10.69
C LYS A 62 17.39 -30.63 -11.60
N ASP A 63 16.85 -30.45 -12.78
CA ASP A 63 17.35 -29.44 -13.72
C ASP A 63 16.98 -28.01 -13.26
N PHE A 64 15.80 -27.80 -12.69
CA PHE A 64 15.46 -26.53 -12.06
C PHE A 64 16.39 -26.21 -10.88
N LYS A 65 16.62 -27.14 -9.96
CA LYS A 65 17.59 -26.95 -8.86
C LYS A 65 18.99 -26.62 -9.37
N LYS A 66 19.41 -27.22 -10.47
CA LYS A 66 20.70 -26.94 -11.10
C LYS A 66 20.76 -25.55 -11.75
N MET A 67 19.71 -25.12 -12.43
CA MET A 67 19.61 -23.77 -13.02
C MET A 67 19.67 -22.67 -11.98
N TYR A 68 19.02 -22.87 -10.85
CA TYR A 68 18.95 -21.88 -9.77
C TYR A 68 20.01 -22.08 -8.68
N ALA A 69 21.02 -22.91 -8.96
CA ALA A 69 22.17 -23.14 -8.06
C ALA A 69 21.80 -23.55 -6.63
N GLY A 70 20.71 -24.32 -6.46
CA GLY A 70 20.27 -24.85 -5.16
C GLY A 70 19.63 -23.81 -4.23
N LYS A 71 19.29 -22.63 -4.73
CA LYS A 71 18.67 -21.54 -3.93
C LYS A 71 17.15 -21.60 -3.85
N ILE A 72 16.52 -22.69 -4.30
CA ILE A 72 15.06 -22.80 -4.32
C ILE A 72 14.61 -23.57 -3.08
N GLU A 73 13.75 -22.95 -2.28
CA GLU A 73 13.07 -23.62 -1.18
C GLU A 73 11.79 -24.32 -1.66
N ASP A 74 11.39 -25.39 -0.98
CA ASP A 74 10.21 -26.20 -1.36
C ASP A 74 8.89 -25.41 -1.26
N SER A 75 8.88 -24.29 -0.57
CA SER A 75 7.75 -23.37 -0.43
C SER A 75 7.64 -22.32 -1.54
N GLU A 76 8.65 -22.20 -2.40
CA GLU A 76 8.61 -21.20 -3.48
C GLU A 76 7.59 -21.57 -4.56
N LEU A 77 6.90 -20.54 -5.07
CA LEU A 77 5.94 -20.67 -6.17
C LEU A 77 6.67 -20.59 -7.51
N PHE A 78 6.39 -21.55 -8.38
CA PHE A 78 6.87 -21.57 -9.76
C PHE A 78 5.76 -21.18 -10.72
N GLN A 79 6.11 -20.35 -11.70
CA GLN A 79 5.25 -20.08 -12.84
C GLN A 79 5.57 -21.05 -13.96
N ILE A 80 4.56 -21.82 -14.37
CA ILE A 80 4.65 -22.70 -15.52
C ILE A 80 3.97 -22.01 -16.70
N ILE A 81 4.72 -21.82 -17.74
CA ILE A 81 4.27 -21.12 -18.94
C ILE A 81 3.99 -22.15 -20.01
N TYR A 82 2.72 -22.31 -20.38
CA TYR A 82 2.31 -23.12 -21.50
C TYR A 82 2.45 -22.32 -22.79
N PHE A 83 3.11 -22.88 -23.77
CA PHE A 83 3.32 -22.22 -25.05
C PHE A 83 3.08 -23.17 -26.24
N GLU A 84 2.70 -22.59 -27.34
CA GLU A 84 2.60 -23.28 -28.64
C GLU A 84 3.88 -22.97 -29.42
N LYS A 85 4.58 -24.03 -29.86
CA LYS A 85 5.73 -23.87 -30.74
C LYS A 85 5.24 -23.42 -32.10
N LEU A 86 5.69 -22.23 -32.53
CA LEU A 86 5.39 -21.70 -33.83
C LEU A 86 6.38 -22.24 -34.87
N ASP A 87 5.87 -22.67 -36.04
CA ASP A 87 6.74 -23.03 -37.17
C ASP A 87 7.39 -21.74 -37.69
N VAL A 88 8.71 -21.75 -37.77
CA VAL A 88 9.52 -20.56 -38.18
C VAL A 88 9.10 -20.00 -39.53
N ASN A 89 8.47 -20.82 -40.39
CA ASN A 89 8.00 -20.43 -41.71
C ASN A 89 6.63 -19.70 -41.69
N ASP A 90 5.84 -19.84 -40.64
CA ASP A 90 4.53 -19.20 -40.55
C ASP A 90 4.54 -17.86 -39.76
N TRP A 91 5.68 -17.50 -39.20
CA TRP A 91 5.80 -16.30 -38.38
C TRP A 91 6.02 -15.05 -39.27
N LYS A 92 4.94 -14.32 -39.50
CA LYS A 92 5.00 -12.93 -39.99
C LYS A 92 5.12 -12.01 -38.76
N GLY A 93 6.28 -12.07 -38.09
CA GLY A 93 6.47 -11.51 -36.79
C GLY A 93 6.34 -10.01 -36.72
N ASP A 94 5.42 -9.55 -35.91
CA ASP A 94 5.61 -8.27 -35.25
C ASP A 94 6.84 -8.39 -34.35
N LYS A 95 7.73 -7.41 -34.41
CA LYS A 95 8.92 -7.36 -33.54
C LYS A 95 8.43 -7.53 -32.08
N ILE A 96 9.04 -8.47 -31.36
CA ILE A 96 8.80 -8.58 -29.90
C ILE A 96 9.01 -7.18 -29.34
N ASP A 97 7.96 -6.61 -28.75
CA ASP A 97 8.08 -5.32 -28.09
C ASP A 97 8.83 -5.55 -26.79
N GLU A 98 10.15 -5.48 -26.88
CA GLU A 98 11.06 -5.66 -25.75
C GLU A 98 10.74 -4.68 -24.62
N LYS A 99 10.35 -3.44 -24.96
CA LYS A 99 9.93 -2.43 -23.99
C LYS A 99 8.69 -2.92 -23.22
N ALA A 100 7.67 -3.40 -23.93
CA ALA A 100 6.44 -3.88 -23.29
C ALA A 100 6.69 -5.07 -22.33
N MET A 101 7.55 -6.01 -22.71
CA MET A 101 7.91 -7.15 -21.85
C MET A 101 8.65 -6.69 -20.58
N ILE A 102 9.62 -5.78 -20.72
CA ILE A 102 10.38 -5.26 -19.59
C ILE A 102 9.45 -4.46 -18.67
N THR A 103 8.56 -3.65 -19.25
CA THR A 103 7.56 -2.85 -18.51
C THR A 103 6.65 -3.75 -17.68
N GLN A 104 6.06 -4.78 -18.29
CA GLN A 104 5.20 -5.71 -17.57
C GLN A 104 5.93 -6.40 -16.41
N ARG A 105 7.19 -6.80 -16.65
CA ARG A 105 8.00 -7.38 -15.56
C ARG A 105 8.23 -6.38 -14.43
N ALA A 106 8.46 -5.12 -14.77
CA ALA A 106 8.61 -4.05 -13.79
C ALA A 106 7.34 -3.87 -12.95
N ASP A 107 6.17 -3.84 -13.60
CA ASP A 107 4.87 -3.71 -12.94
C ASP A 107 4.60 -4.87 -11.98
N ILE A 108 4.84 -6.12 -12.41
CA ILE A 108 4.69 -7.32 -11.56
C ILE A 108 5.63 -7.25 -10.34
N LEU A 109 6.86 -6.78 -10.52
CA LEU A 109 7.82 -6.62 -9.42
C LEU A 109 7.40 -5.51 -8.47
N PHE A 110 6.86 -4.41 -8.98
CA PHE A 110 6.29 -3.32 -8.20
C PHE A 110 5.13 -3.80 -7.35
N ASP A 111 4.14 -4.47 -7.96
CA ASP A 111 2.96 -5.00 -7.26
C ASP A 111 3.30 -6.05 -6.20
N SER A 112 4.42 -6.77 -6.39
CA SER A 112 4.94 -7.73 -5.41
C SER A 112 5.85 -7.09 -4.34
N GLY A 113 5.97 -5.76 -4.30
CA GLY A 113 6.79 -5.03 -3.33
C GLY A 113 8.31 -5.14 -3.54
N LYS A 114 8.74 -5.67 -4.68
CA LYS A 114 10.17 -5.85 -5.01
C LYS A 114 10.73 -4.61 -5.72
N PHE A 115 10.67 -3.48 -5.03
CA PHE A 115 10.92 -2.14 -5.61
C PHE A 115 12.32 -1.98 -6.21
N ASP A 116 13.38 -2.50 -5.57
CA ASP A 116 14.75 -2.43 -6.13
C ASP A 116 14.85 -3.12 -7.50
N LYS A 117 14.24 -4.31 -7.63
CA LYS A 117 14.24 -5.06 -8.90
C LYS A 117 13.34 -4.39 -9.95
N SER A 118 12.24 -3.81 -9.53
CA SER A 118 11.34 -3.04 -10.38
C SER A 118 12.06 -1.82 -10.96
N THR A 119 12.82 -1.07 -10.13
CA THR A 119 13.66 0.06 -10.58
C THR A 119 14.56 -0.34 -11.75
N MET A 120 15.28 -1.48 -11.62
CA MET A 120 16.16 -1.95 -12.69
C MET A 120 15.43 -2.23 -14.01
N CYS A 121 14.20 -2.74 -13.93
CA CYS A 121 13.38 -3.02 -15.10
C CYS A 121 12.84 -1.72 -15.71
N TYR A 122 12.32 -0.77 -14.93
CA TYR A 122 11.88 0.53 -15.44
C TYR A 122 13.05 1.30 -16.07
N ASP A 123 14.24 1.30 -15.46
CA ASP A 123 15.45 1.89 -16.05
C ASP A 123 15.81 1.25 -17.40
N ALA A 124 15.66 -0.07 -17.51
CA ALA A 124 15.91 -0.75 -18.77
C ALA A 124 14.88 -0.38 -19.86
N ALA A 125 13.61 -0.27 -19.50
CA ALA A 125 12.55 0.16 -20.41
C ALA A 125 12.73 1.63 -20.84
N LEU A 126 13.11 2.52 -19.92
CA LEU A 126 13.40 3.93 -20.19
C LEU A 126 14.67 4.16 -21.03
N ARG A 127 15.60 3.19 -21.10
CA ARG A 127 16.71 3.24 -22.08
C ARG A 127 16.22 3.00 -23.51
N ILE A 128 15.13 2.25 -23.67
CA ILE A 128 14.53 1.99 -25.00
C ILE A 128 13.69 3.19 -25.41
N ASP A 129 12.92 3.75 -24.49
CA ASP A 129 12.05 4.91 -24.72
C ASP A 129 12.15 5.88 -23.54
N PRO A 130 13.07 6.86 -23.61
CA PRO A 130 13.34 7.79 -22.50
C PRO A 130 12.21 8.78 -22.19
N ASP A 131 11.31 8.97 -23.11
CA ASP A 131 10.23 9.95 -23.05
C ASP A 131 8.83 9.29 -22.85
N ASP A 132 8.80 8.00 -22.50
CA ASP A 132 7.57 7.30 -22.17
C ASP A 132 7.01 7.80 -20.84
N VAL A 133 5.91 8.55 -20.90
CA VAL A 133 5.27 9.18 -19.74
C VAL A 133 4.82 8.15 -18.70
N TYR A 134 4.28 7.01 -19.14
CA TYR A 134 3.87 5.94 -18.23
C TYR A 134 5.06 5.39 -17.45
N LEU A 135 6.16 5.07 -18.13
CA LEU A 135 7.37 4.55 -17.51
C LEU A 135 8.00 5.55 -16.55
N LEU A 136 8.06 6.84 -16.93
CA LEU A 136 8.57 7.91 -16.08
C LEU A 136 7.74 8.05 -14.81
N ASN A 137 6.40 8.02 -14.93
CA ASN A 137 5.52 8.07 -13.76
C ASN A 137 5.70 6.84 -12.87
N LYS A 138 5.68 5.62 -13.42
CA LYS A 138 5.87 4.37 -12.67
C LYS A 138 7.23 4.30 -11.99
N GLN A 139 8.28 4.76 -12.64
CA GLN A 139 9.61 4.87 -12.04
C GLN A 139 9.60 5.86 -10.87
N GLY A 140 8.92 6.99 -11.02
CA GLY A 140 8.69 7.94 -9.92
C GLY A 140 7.98 7.32 -8.73
N ASP A 141 6.87 6.61 -8.97
CA ASP A 141 6.11 5.89 -7.94
C ASP A 141 7.00 4.87 -7.21
N ASN A 142 7.79 4.11 -7.97
CA ASN A 142 8.68 3.10 -7.43
C ASN A 142 9.81 3.70 -6.57
N LEU A 143 10.41 4.79 -7.02
CA LEU A 143 11.43 5.52 -6.28
C LEU A 143 10.85 6.16 -5.00
N SER A 144 9.61 6.64 -5.05
CA SER A 144 8.89 7.15 -3.87
C SER A 144 8.69 6.06 -2.82
N ARG A 145 8.34 4.83 -3.23
CA ARG A 145 8.22 3.67 -2.33
C ARG A 145 9.54 3.29 -1.66
N LEU A 146 10.67 3.54 -2.34
CA LEU A 146 12.02 3.35 -1.79
C LEU A 146 12.51 4.52 -0.94
N GLY A 147 11.73 5.60 -0.81
CA GLY A 147 12.14 6.82 -0.10
C GLY A 147 13.11 7.73 -0.89
N HIS A 148 13.32 7.45 -2.17
CA HIS A 148 14.19 8.24 -3.05
C HIS A 148 13.44 9.41 -3.68
N PHE A 149 12.87 10.28 -2.85
CA PHE A 149 11.93 11.33 -3.26
C PHE A 149 12.48 12.31 -4.29
N ASP A 150 13.74 12.75 -4.18
CA ASP A 150 14.34 13.68 -5.15
C ASP A 150 14.45 13.05 -6.55
N GLN A 151 14.75 11.76 -6.62
CA GLN A 151 14.80 11.04 -7.90
C GLN A 151 13.38 10.81 -8.45
N ALA A 152 12.40 10.54 -7.60
CA ALA A 152 11.00 10.44 -7.99
C ALA A 152 10.50 11.75 -8.59
N ILE A 153 10.74 12.88 -7.91
CA ILE A 153 10.39 14.22 -8.38
C ILE A 153 11.01 14.49 -9.76
N PHE A 154 12.27 14.11 -9.97
CA PHE A 154 12.93 14.26 -11.27
C PHE A 154 12.24 13.45 -12.38
N CYS A 155 11.78 12.23 -12.09
CA CYS A 155 11.01 11.42 -13.04
C CYS A 155 9.65 12.07 -13.37
N TYR A 156 8.93 12.55 -12.36
CA TYR A 156 7.68 13.27 -12.56
C TYR A 156 7.88 14.59 -13.34
N ASP A 157 8.96 15.32 -13.08
CA ASP A 157 9.30 16.53 -13.82
C ASP A 157 9.54 16.26 -15.31
N LYS A 158 10.18 15.14 -15.62
CA LYS A 158 10.35 14.71 -17.03
C LYS A 158 9.00 14.37 -17.67
N ALA A 159 8.16 13.60 -16.97
CA ALA A 159 6.83 13.24 -17.46
C ALA A 159 5.97 14.47 -17.68
N LEU A 160 5.99 15.45 -16.76
CA LEU A 160 5.25 16.70 -16.86
C LEU A 160 5.78 17.67 -17.92
N LYS A 161 7.01 17.54 -18.37
CA LYS A 161 7.50 18.28 -19.57
C LYS A 161 6.80 17.82 -20.84
N ILE A 162 6.39 16.55 -20.89
CA ILE A 162 5.70 15.96 -22.03
C ILE A 162 4.18 16.16 -21.90
N GLU A 163 3.64 15.89 -20.70
CA GLU A 163 2.22 16.06 -20.38
C GLU A 163 2.03 17.06 -19.23
N PRO A 164 2.08 18.39 -19.46
CA PRO A 164 2.07 19.40 -18.40
C PRO A 164 0.79 19.44 -17.56
N HIS A 165 -0.30 18.92 -18.10
CA HIS A 165 -1.63 18.94 -17.48
C HIS A 165 -2.09 17.56 -17.00
N ASN A 166 -1.17 16.62 -16.82
CA ASN A 166 -1.51 15.31 -16.28
C ASN A 166 -1.68 15.42 -14.75
N GLU A 167 -2.95 15.49 -14.32
CA GLU A 167 -3.35 15.64 -12.92
C GLU A 167 -2.78 14.54 -12.03
N TYR A 168 -2.77 13.29 -12.52
CA TYR A 168 -2.28 12.15 -11.76
C TYR A 168 -0.78 12.28 -11.44
N ILE A 169 0.02 12.70 -12.42
CA ILE A 169 1.47 12.91 -12.22
C ILE A 169 1.73 14.11 -11.31
N LEU A 170 0.95 15.20 -11.46
CA LEU A 170 1.03 16.35 -10.55
C LEU A 170 0.75 15.93 -9.10
N ASN A 171 -0.29 15.13 -8.87
CA ASN A 171 -0.61 14.62 -7.55
C ASN A 171 0.54 13.77 -6.97
N ASN A 172 1.07 12.82 -7.73
CA ASN A 172 2.18 11.98 -7.30
C ASN A 172 3.43 12.81 -6.97
N LYS A 173 3.71 13.84 -7.78
CA LYS A 173 4.79 14.80 -7.51
C LYS A 173 4.55 15.58 -6.22
N ALA A 174 3.32 16.03 -5.97
CA ALA A 174 2.99 16.75 -4.74
C ALA A 174 3.20 15.86 -3.50
N ILE A 175 2.80 14.58 -3.56
CA ILE A 175 3.03 13.60 -2.49
C ILE A 175 4.55 13.35 -2.28
N ALA A 176 5.32 13.24 -3.35
CA ALA A 176 6.77 13.06 -3.23
C ALA A 176 7.45 14.31 -2.63
N LEU A 177 7.00 15.51 -2.98
CA LEU A 177 7.46 16.77 -2.38
C LEU A 177 7.10 16.86 -0.89
N LEU A 178 5.88 16.47 -0.51
CA LEU A 178 5.44 16.38 0.88
C LEU A 178 6.37 15.46 1.68
N ASN A 179 6.58 14.23 1.19
CA ASN A 179 7.42 13.24 1.86
C ASN A 179 8.91 13.64 1.91
N SER A 180 9.36 14.51 1.01
CA SER A 180 10.71 15.08 1.05
C SER A 180 10.83 16.33 1.93
N GLY A 181 9.74 16.77 2.58
CA GLY A 181 9.68 17.97 3.41
C GLY A 181 9.60 19.29 2.64
N LYS A 182 9.42 19.27 1.32
CA LYS A 182 9.30 20.47 0.46
C LYS A 182 7.86 20.94 0.38
N LEU A 183 7.30 21.31 1.53
CA LEU A 183 5.86 21.54 1.71
C LEU A 183 5.29 22.67 0.84
N ASP A 184 5.99 23.82 0.75
CA ASP A 184 5.54 24.93 -0.07
C ASP A 184 5.50 24.60 -1.57
N ASP A 185 6.43 23.77 -2.04
CA ASP A 185 6.45 23.31 -3.44
C ASP A 185 5.37 22.26 -3.67
N ALA A 186 5.10 21.39 -2.70
CA ALA A 186 3.98 20.46 -2.74
C ALA A 186 2.64 21.19 -2.89
N LEU A 187 2.43 22.26 -2.10
CA LEU A 187 1.22 23.07 -2.18
C LEU A 187 1.06 23.74 -3.55
N LYS A 188 2.14 24.34 -4.09
CA LYS A 188 2.11 24.95 -5.44
C LYS A 188 1.74 23.94 -6.53
N VAL A 189 2.30 22.72 -6.45
CA VAL A 189 1.99 21.65 -7.42
C VAL A 189 0.54 21.19 -7.29
N SER A 190 0.02 21.08 -6.07
CA SER A 190 -1.41 20.80 -5.83
C SER A 190 -2.31 21.89 -6.39
N ASP A 191 -1.94 23.18 -6.24
CA ASP A 191 -2.69 24.30 -6.82
C ASP A 191 -2.74 24.23 -8.35
N ILE A 192 -1.63 23.81 -9.00
CA ILE A 192 -1.60 23.58 -10.45
C ILE A 192 -2.55 22.44 -10.85
N ALA A 193 -2.56 21.35 -10.10
CA ALA A 193 -3.47 20.23 -10.36
C ALA A 193 -4.94 20.63 -10.20
N LEU A 194 -5.28 21.41 -9.16
CA LEU A 194 -6.64 21.90 -8.94
C LEU A 194 -7.07 22.97 -9.94
N ALA A 195 -6.15 23.72 -10.55
CA ALA A 195 -6.47 24.63 -11.66
C ALA A 195 -6.92 23.86 -12.91
N ILE A 196 -6.51 22.59 -13.06
CA ILE A 196 -6.93 21.69 -14.15
C ILE A 196 -8.28 21.02 -13.78
N ASN A 197 -8.38 20.46 -12.59
CA ASN A 197 -9.59 19.83 -12.07
C ASN A 197 -9.89 20.29 -10.64
N PRO A 198 -10.75 21.34 -10.47
CA PRO A 198 -11.04 21.90 -9.15
C PRO A 198 -11.71 20.94 -8.16
N ASN A 199 -12.33 19.87 -8.65
CA ASN A 199 -13.07 18.89 -7.86
C ASN A 199 -12.35 17.53 -7.78
N SER A 200 -11.06 17.50 -8.01
CA SER A 200 -10.28 16.28 -7.83
C SER A 200 -10.19 15.88 -6.36
N SER A 201 -10.96 14.89 -5.95
CA SER A 201 -10.98 14.44 -4.54
C SER A 201 -9.61 14.01 -4.04
N ILE A 202 -8.83 13.33 -4.88
CA ILE A 202 -7.48 12.88 -4.50
C ILE A 202 -6.51 14.04 -4.29
N VAL A 203 -6.54 15.05 -5.15
CA VAL A 203 -5.66 16.23 -5.03
C VAL A 203 -6.07 17.09 -3.85
N LEU A 204 -7.40 17.32 -3.66
CA LEU A 204 -7.93 18.03 -2.51
C LEU A 204 -7.54 17.37 -1.20
N TYR A 205 -7.67 16.05 -1.11
CA TYR A 205 -7.29 15.29 0.09
C TYR A 205 -5.82 15.52 0.47
N TRP A 206 -4.90 15.30 -0.46
CA TRP A 206 -3.47 15.53 -0.20
C TRP A 206 -3.12 16.99 0.04
N ARG A 207 -3.82 17.93 -0.62
CA ARG A 207 -3.66 19.35 -0.35
C ARG A 207 -4.08 19.70 1.07
N GLY A 208 -5.21 19.18 1.55
CA GLY A 208 -5.65 19.33 2.95
C GLY A 208 -4.57 18.86 3.91
N PHE A 209 -4.03 17.65 3.68
CA PHE A 209 -2.96 17.10 4.50
C PHE A 209 -1.66 17.91 4.45
N ILE A 210 -1.25 18.43 3.28
CA ILE A 210 -0.10 19.34 3.16
C ILE A 210 -0.33 20.61 3.99
N LEU A 211 -1.53 21.18 3.97
CA LEU A 211 -1.88 22.37 4.74
C LEU A 211 -1.85 22.10 6.25
N GLU A 212 -2.31 20.93 6.70
CA GLU A 212 -2.17 20.50 8.11
C GLU A 212 -0.70 20.45 8.53
N VAL A 213 0.15 19.78 7.75
CA VAL A 213 1.60 19.69 8.04
C VAL A 213 2.27 21.07 8.06
N LEU A 214 1.76 22.03 7.27
CA LEU A 214 2.19 23.42 7.30
C LEU A 214 1.64 24.23 8.48
N GLY A 215 0.73 23.66 9.29
CA GLY A 215 0.05 24.35 10.38
C GLY A 215 -1.03 25.34 9.92
N LYS A 216 -1.45 25.27 8.66
CA LYS A 216 -2.51 26.11 8.08
C LYS A 216 -3.88 25.47 8.28
N PHE A 217 -4.27 25.31 9.53
CA PHE A 217 -5.43 24.49 9.92
C PHE A 217 -6.77 25.00 9.37
N ASP A 218 -6.99 26.32 9.37
CA ASP A 218 -8.25 26.87 8.83
C ASP A 218 -8.36 26.62 7.32
N GLU A 219 -7.26 26.79 6.54
CA GLU A 219 -7.24 26.48 5.11
C GLU A 219 -7.43 24.96 4.85
N ALA A 220 -6.87 24.09 5.69
CA ALA A 220 -7.06 22.65 5.60
C ALA A 220 -8.52 22.27 5.86
N LEU A 221 -9.16 22.89 6.86
CA LEU A 221 -10.56 22.66 7.19
C LEU A 221 -11.47 23.02 6.03
N ASP A 222 -11.25 24.19 5.38
CA ASP A 222 -12.00 24.59 4.18
C ASP A 222 -11.88 23.57 3.04
N VAL A 223 -10.71 22.95 2.88
CA VAL A 223 -10.48 21.91 1.87
C VAL A 223 -11.25 20.64 2.21
N TYR A 224 -11.23 20.18 3.47
CA TYR A 224 -12.00 18.99 3.88
C TYR A 224 -13.50 19.25 3.81
N ASP A 225 -13.98 20.45 4.18
CA ASP A 225 -15.37 20.84 4.01
C ASP A 225 -15.79 20.81 2.53
N HIS A 226 -14.92 21.25 1.61
CA HIS A 226 -15.16 21.13 0.17
C HIS A 226 -15.19 19.67 -0.29
N LEU A 227 -14.28 18.83 0.20
CA LEU A 227 -14.27 17.39 -0.10
C LEU A 227 -15.57 16.70 0.31
N ILE A 228 -16.09 17.01 1.49
CA ILE A 228 -17.36 16.50 2.00
C ILE A 228 -18.53 16.89 1.10
N LEU A 229 -18.50 18.07 0.49
CA LEU A 229 -19.53 18.48 -0.48
C LEU A 229 -19.46 17.68 -1.79
N ILE A 230 -18.28 17.18 -2.15
CA ILE A 230 -18.07 16.33 -3.35
C ILE A 230 -18.44 14.88 -3.06
N ASP A 231 -18.01 14.35 -1.91
CA ASP A 231 -18.18 12.96 -1.51
C ASP A 231 -18.44 12.87 0.00
N SER A 232 -19.73 12.95 0.36
CA SER A 232 -20.19 12.89 1.76
C SER A 232 -20.12 11.50 2.39
N GLU A 233 -19.93 10.45 1.56
CA GLU A 233 -19.94 9.05 2.01
C GLU A 233 -18.52 8.49 2.21
N ASN A 234 -17.50 9.32 2.10
CA ASN A 234 -16.11 8.90 2.30
C ASN A 234 -15.69 9.03 3.77
N PRO A 235 -15.53 7.93 4.52
CA PRO A 235 -15.18 7.97 5.95
C PRO A 235 -13.79 8.57 6.21
N GLU A 236 -12.83 8.40 5.29
CA GLU A 236 -11.47 8.94 5.46
C GLU A 236 -11.46 10.46 5.53
N VAL A 237 -12.33 11.14 4.76
CA VAL A 237 -12.42 12.60 4.75
C VAL A 237 -13.01 13.09 6.08
N TRP A 238 -14.06 12.43 6.57
CA TRP A 238 -14.66 12.75 7.87
C TRP A 238 -13.68 12.51 9.02
N ASN A 239 -12.91 11.43 8.99
CA ASN A 239 -11.86 11.14 9.96
C ASN A 239 -10.76 12.20 9.93
N SER A 240 -10.28 12.60 8.75
CA SER A 240 -9.25 13.64 8.61
C SER A 240 -9.74 14.98 9.15
N ARG A 241 -10.99 15.35 8.82
CA ARG A 241 -11.62 16.56 9.38
C ARG A 241 -11.74 16.49 10.91
N GLY A 242 -12.14 15.34 11.44
CA GLY A 242 -12.25 15.11 12.90
C GLY A 242 -10.89 15.24 13.59
N ASN A 243 -9.86 14.64 13.03
CA ASN A 243 -8.49 14.74 13.51
C ASN A 243 -8.00 16.20 13.54
N LEU A 244 -8.19 16.92 12.43
CA LEU A 244 -7.83 18.35 12.34
C LEU A 244 -8.56 19.20 13.39
N LEU A 245 -9.87 19.01 13.53
CA LEU A 245 -10.67 19.74 14.51
C LEU A 245 -10.24 19.42 15.96
N SER A 246 -9.88 18.18 16.24
CA SER A 246 -9.32 17.79 17.54
C SER A 246 -8.00 18.52 17.81
N ASP A 247 -7.10 18.55 16.81
CA ASP A 247 -5.81 19.26 16.92
C ASP A 247 -6.00 20.80 17.07
N MET A 248 -7.11 21.34 16.56
CA MET A 248 -7.53 22.75 16.77
C MET A 248 -8.21 22.99 18.11
N GLY A 249 -8.49 21.95 18.92
CA GLY A 249 -9.23 22.02 20.17
C GLY A 249 -10.76 22.23 20.00
N LYS A 250 -11.29 22.04 18.78
CA LYS A 250 -12.73 22.12 18.48
C LYS A 250 -13.40 20.76 18.70
N LEU A 251 -13.40 20.32 19.96
CA LEU A 251 -13.68 18.93 20.34
C LEU A 251 -15.10 18.45 19.97
N GLU A 252 -16.13 19.27 20.18
CA GLU A 252 -17.51 18.90 19.85
C GLU A 252 -17.73 18.75 18.33
N GLU A 253 -17.02 19.54 17.51
CA GLU A 253 -17.07 19.42 16.07
C GLU A 253 -16.27 18.23 15.58
N ALA A 254 -15.14 17.93 16.23
CA ALA A 254 -14.34 16.75 15.98
C ALA A 254 -15.16 15.48 16.19
N ILE A 255 -15.83 15.35 17.34
CA ILE A 255 -16.71 14.21 17.67
C ILE A 255 -17.79 14.03 16.60
N LYS A 256 -18.47 15.11 16.18
CA LYS A 256 -19.47 15.01 15.10
C LYS A 256 -18.90 14.51 13.79
N SER A 257 -17.65 14.86 13.49
CA SER A 257 -16.98 14.36 12.28
C SER A 257 -16.66 12.88 12.40
N PHE A 258 -16.16 12.42 13.56
CA PHE A 258 -15.93 11.01 13.83
C PHE A 258 -17.22 10.18 13.83
N ASP A 259 -18.30 10.69 14.47
CA ASP A 259 -19.61 10.05 14.42
C ASP A 259 -20.07 9.86 12.98
N ARG A 260 -19.91 10.90 12.14
CA ARG A 260 -20.29 10.80 10.72
C ARG A 260 -19.42 9.82 9.95
N ALA A 261 -18.12 9.74 10.24
CA ALA A 261 -17.25 8.72 9.68
C ALA A 261 -17.75 7.31 10.00
N LEU A 262 -18.14 7.06 11.25
CA LEU A 262 -18.69 5.77 11.68
C LEU A 262 -20.03 5.46 11.02
N GLU A 263 -20.90 6.45 10.82
CA GLU A 263 -22.20 6.27 10.17
C GLU A 263 -22.10 5.89 8.69
N VAL A 264 -21.06 6.38 7.98
CA VAL A 264 -20.87 6.12 6.54
C VAL A 264 -20.00 4.91 6.26
N CYS A 265 -19.35 4.31 7.25
CA CYS A 265 -18.66 3.03 7.10
C CYS A 265 -19.66 1.91 6.84
N PHE A 266 -19.44 1.14 5.77
CA PHE A 266 -20.33 0.05 5.36
C PHE A 266 -20.05 -1.26 6.09
N ASP A 267 -18.83 -1.46 6.57
CA ASP A 267 -18.46 -2.63 7.35
C ASP A 267 -17.34 -2.29 8.38
N ASP A 268 -17.18 -3.18 9.38
CA ASP A 268 -16.22 -2.99 10.48
C ASP A 268 -14.75 -2.97 10.01
N SER A 269 -14.45 -3.45 8.80
CA SER A 269 -13.09 -3.45 8.25
C SER A 269 -12.64 -2.07 7.76
N GLU A 270 -13.58 -1.14 7.55
CA GLU A 270 -13.32 0.24 7.17
C GLU A 270 -13.18 1.17 8.38
N LEU A 271 -13.48 0.66 9.60
CA LEU A 271 -13.36 1.45 10.81
C LEU A 271 -11.90 1.72 11.17
N ASP A 272 -11.55 2.99 11.28
CA ASP A 272 -10.24 3.41 11.75
C ASP A 272 -10.17 3.45 13.28
N ALA A 273 -9.51 2.45 13.86
CA ALA A 273 -9.33 2.34 15.30
C ALA A 273 -8.59 3.55 15.91
N GLY A 274 -7.67 4.16 15.13
CA GLY A 274 -6.96 5.36 15.53
C GLY A 274 -7.89 6.57 15.69
N SER A 275 -8.80 6.79 14.74
CA SER A 275 -9.80 7.87 14.81
C SER A 275 -10.78 7.66 15.95
N ILE A 276 -11.22 6.42 16.21
CA ILE A 276 -12.09 6.11 17.36
C ILE A 276 -11.35 6.38 18.67
N ASN A 277 -10.06 6.06 18.77
CA ASN A 277 -9.24 6.40 19.93
C ASN A 277 -9.11 7.93 20.11
N ARG A 278 -8.92 8.71 19.03
CA ARG A 278 -8.90 10.18 19.11
C ARG A 278 -10.23 10.76 19.55
N MET A 279 -11.34 10.19 19.08
CA MET A 279 -12.68 10.54 19.56
C MET A 279 -12.82 10.29 21.07
N GLY A 280 -12.30 9.16 21.56
CA GLY A 280 -12.22 8.85 22.98
C GLY A 280 -11.44 9.90 23.79
N ASN A 281 -10.28 10.32 23.28
CA ASN A 281 -9.49 11.40 23.89
C ASN A 281 -10.27 12.73 23.92
N ALA A 282 -10.96 13.08 22.84
CA ALA A 282 -11.81 14.28 22.81
C ALA A 282 -12.94 14.22 23.87
N TYR A 283 -13.51 13.04 24.12
CA TYR A 283 -14.48 12.84 25.19
C TYR A 283 -13.85 13.00 26.59
N ILE A 284 -12.59 12.54 26.81
CA ILE A 284 -11.87 12.80 28.07
C ILE A 284 -11.75 14.31 28.30
N ASP A 285 -11.28 15.06 27.31
CA ASP A 285 -11.07 16.50 27.40
C ASP A 285 -12.37 17.26 27.68
N LEU A 286 -13.51 16.71 27.27
CA LEU A 286 -14.86 17.21 27.60
C LEU A 286 -15.42 16.69 28.95
N GLY A 287 -14.68 15.85 29.67
CA GLY A 287 -15.11 15.23 30.92
C GLY A 287 -16.18 14.14 30.78
N LYS A 288 -16.37 13.62 29.57
CA LYS A 288 -17.34 12.56 29.24
C LYS A 288 -16.67 11.19 29.26
N LEU A 289 -16.38 10.73 30.49
CA LEU A 289 -15.53 9.55 30.70
C LEU A 289 -16.18 8.22 30.30
N ASP A 290 -17.51 8.09 30.45
CA ASP A 290 -18.20 6.87 30.03
C ASP A 290 -18.21 6.70 28.50
N GLU A 291 -18.45 7.78 27.75
CA GLU A 291 -18.37 7.80 26.31
C GLU A 291 -16.94 7.54 25.80
N ALA A 292 -15.93 8.10 26.48
CA ALA A 292 -14.53 7.81 26.20
C ALA A 292 -14.21 6.31 26.38
N LEU A 293 -14.72 5.70 27.44
CA LEU A 293 -14.52 4.27 27.69
C LEU A 293 -15.16 3.39 26.62
N GLU A 294 -16.31 3.76 26.07
CA GLU A 294 -16.95 3.06 24.94
C GLU A 294 -16.08 3.15 23.69
N CYS A 295 -15.55 4.34 23.37
CA CYS A 295 -14.64 4.52 22.25
C CYS A 295 -13.40 3.63 22.37
N PHE A 296 -12.72 3.61 23.52
CA PHE A 296 -11.54 2.78 23.72
C PHE A 296 -11.86 1.28 23.68
N ASN A 297 -13.00 0.86 24.18
CA ASN A 297 -13.43 -0.53 24.05
C ASN A 297 -13.64 -0.92 22.59
N THR A 298 -14.23 -0.04 21.79
CA THR A 298 -14.43 -0.24 20.34
C THR A 298 -13.08 -0.29 19.62
N ALA A 299 -12.19 0.66 19.84
CA ALA A 299 -10.85 0.69 19.24
C ALA A 299 -10.05 -0.60 19.60
N ILE A 300 -10.10 -1.06 20.85
CA ILE A 300 -9.47 -2.31 21.29
C ILE A 300 -10.12 -3.54 20.65
N SER A 301 -11.42 -3.51 20.33
CA SER A 301 -12.08 -4.64 19.66
C SER A 301 -11.54 -4.82 18.24
N LEU A 302 -11.20 -3.74 17.56
CA LEU A 302 -10.58 -3.71 16.23
C LEU A 302 -9.09 -4.08 16.30
N GLU A 303 -8.36 -3.45 17.21
CA GLU A 303 -6.93 -3.68 17.42
C GLU A 303 -6.62 -4.15 18.86
N LYS A 304 -6.88 -5.42 19.14
CA LYS A 304 -6.80 -6.03 20.51
C LYS A 304 -5.47 -5.81 21.24
N HIS A 305 -4.46 -5.41 20.50
CA HIS A 305 -3.09 -5.41 21.01
C HIS A 305 -2.41 -4.06 20.92
N ASN A 306 -3.13 -3.02 20.58
CA ASN A 306 -2.60 -1.67 20.55
C ASN A 306 -2.36 -1.18 22.00
N ILE A 307 -1.11 -0.82 22.29
CA ILE A 307 -0.66 -0.42 23.64
C ILE A 307 -1.30 0.91 24.03
N ASP A 308 -1.39 1.85 23.09
CA ASP A 308 -1.91 3.20 23.36
C ASP A 308 -3.40 3.15 23.73
N PHE A 309 -4.19 2.31 23.06
CA PHE A 309 -5.60 2.15 23.36
C PHE A 309 -5.84 1.52 24.75
N LEU A 310 -5.00 0.53 25.11
CA LEU A 310 -5.04 -0.10 26.43
C LEU A 310 -4.62 0.89 27.53
N LEU A 311 -3.62 1.71 27.27
CA LEU A 311 -3.15 2.73 28.20
C LEU A 311 -4.25 3.79 28.44
N ASN A 312 -4.83 4.36 27.37
CA ASN A 312 -5.89 5.35 27.43
C ASN A 312 -7.13 4.80 28.18
N LYS A 313 -7.51 3.53 27.88
CA LYS A 313 -8.56 2.86 28.63
C LYS A 313 -8.26 2.78 30.11
N GLY A 314 -7.03 2.42 30.49
CA GLY A 314 -6.60 2.36 31.89
C GLY A 314 -6.72 3.71 32.60
N VAL A 315 -6.29 4.79 31.90
CA VAL A 315 -6.39 6.17 32.42
C VAL A 315 -7.87 6.54 32.72
N VAL A 316 -8.76 6.31 31.74
CA VAL A 316 -10.19 6.62 31.93
C VAL A 316 -10.82 5.80 33.08
N LEU A 317 -10.47 4.52 33.17
CA LEU A 317 -10.96 3.67 34.28
C LEU A 317 -10.46 4.17 35.63
N MET A 318 -9.23 4.66 35.73
CA MET A 318 -8.66 5.28 36.90
C MET A 318 -9.44 6.56 37.28
N GLU A 319 -9.73 7.44 36.33
CA GLU A 319 -10.51 8.66 36.54
C GLU A 319 -11.97 8.37 36.95
N LEU A 320 -12.54 7.26 36.47
CA LEU A 320 -13.85 6.75 36.87
C LEU A 320 -13.83 6.07 38.29
N GLY A 321 -12.67 5.94 38.92
CA GLY A 321 -12.48 5.23 40.16
C GLY A 321 -12.61 3.71 40.10
N LYS A 322 -12.52 3.14 38.86
CA LYS A 322 -12.56 1.69 38.59
C LYS A 322 -11.14 1.12 38.65
N PHE A 323 -10.50 1.20 39.82
CA PHE A 323 -9.06 0.93 39.96
C PHE A 323 -8.67 -0.51 39.62
N GLU A 324 -9.47 -1.51 39.97
CA GLU A 324 -9.19 -2.91 39.62
C GLU A 324 -9.14 -3.15 38.11
N GLU A 325 -10.10 -2.57 37.36
CA GLU A 325 -10.17 -2.69 35.92
C GLU A 325 -9.03 -1.89 35.26
N ALA A 326 -8.63 -0.76 35.81
CA ALA A 326 -7.49 0.04 35.35
C ALA A 326 -6.19 -0.77 35.51
N VAL A 327 -5.95 -1.40 36.64
CA VAL A 327 -4.79 -2.29 36.91
C VAL A 327 -4.75 -3.42 35.89
N GLU A 328 -5.90 -4.01 35.53
CA GLU A 328 -5.96 -5.06 34.49
C GLU A 328 -5.51 -4.52 33.12
N SER A 329 -5.94 -3.30 32.77
CA SER A 329 -5.54 -2.65 31.49
C SER A 329 -4.05 -2.35 31.46
N PHE A 330 -3.47 -1.79 32.53
CA PHE A 330 -2.04 -1.52 32.64
C PHE A 330 -1.21 -2.81 32.68
N ASN A 331 -1.69 -3.88 33.27
CA ASN A 331 -1.03 -5.19 33.21
C ASN A 331 -0.95 -5.72 31.78
N LYS A 332 -1.97 -5.51 30.95
CA LYS A 332 -1.95 -5.88 29.52
C LYS A 332 -0.91 -5.06 28.73
N VAL A 333 -0.75 -3.77 29.08
CA VAL A 333 0.32 -2.92 28.53
C VAL A 333 1.69 -3.46 28.91
N LEU A 334 1.93 -3.69 30.21
CA LEU A 334 3.21 -4.15 30.74
C LEU A 334 3.59 -5.58 30.31
N LEU A 335 2.61 -6.41 29.99
CA LEU A 335 2.87 -7.73 29.39
C LEU A 335 3.53 -7.63 28.02
N LYS A 336 3.24 -6.55 27.27
CA LYS A 336 3.73 -6.30 25.92
C LYS A 336 4.96 -5.40 25.87
N SER A 337 4.96 -4.40 26.72
CA SER A 337 6.05 -3.43 26.92
C SER A 337 6.38 -3.37 28.40
N PRO A 338 7.24 -4.29 28.91
CA PRO A 338 7.60 -4.36 30.34
C PRO A 338 8.32 -3.12 30.86
N ASP A 339 8.89 -2.33 29.96
CA ASP A 339 9.62 -1.09 30.19
C ASP A 339 8.77 0.18 30.04
N ASN A 340 7.45 0.05 29.88
CA ASN A 340 6.54 1.19 29.82
C ASN A 340 6.39 1.83 31.20
N GLU A 341 7.10 2.93 31.41
CA GLU A 341 7.13 3.65 32.69
C GLU A 341 5.78 4.21 33.07
N ASP A 342 5.01 4.76 32.13
CA ASP A 342 3.69 5.34 32.39
C ASP A 342 2.71 4.29 32.92
N ALA A 343 2.63 3.14 32.24
CA ALA A 343 1.76 2.05 32.68
C ALA A 343 2.16 1.51 34.07
N PHE A 344 3.47 1.50 34.36
CA PHE A 344 3.96 1.07 35.66
C PHE A 344 3.53 2.05 36.78
N PHE A 345 3.78 3.36 36.60
CA PHE A 345 3.43 4.36 37.59
C PHE A 345 1.92 4.46 37.83
N LEU A 346 1.12 4.52 36.76
CA LEU A 346 -0.34 4.58 36.85
C LEU A 346 -0.93 3.34 37.50
N LYS A 347 -0.35 2.16 37.24
CA LYS A 347 -0.75 0.93 37.93
C LYS A 347 -0.48 1.00 39.42
N GLU A 348 0.72 1.44 39.84
CA GLU A 348 1.05 1.58 41.29
C GLU A 348 0.10 2.59 41.95
N GLU A 349 -0.18 3.72 41.29
CA GLU A 349 -1.15 4.69 41.78
C GLU A 349 -2.55 4.09 41.96
N CYS A 350 -3.01 3.25 41.04
CA CYS A 350 -4.27 2.52 41.18
C CYS A 350 -4.24 1.56 42.38
N LEU A 351 -3.13 0.84 42.59
CA LEU A 351 -2.97 -0.12 43.67
C LEU A 351 -2.99 0.58 45.06
N ASP A 352 -2.49 1.81 45.15
CA ASP A 352 -2.51 2.61 46.40
C ASP A 352 -3.93 3.12 46.71
N ASN A 353 -4.85 3.11 45.76
CA ASN A 353 -6.25 3.53 45.93
C ASN A 353 -7.25 2.36 46.09
N LEU A 354 -6.77 1.11 46.07
CA LEU A 354 -7.55 -0.10 46.32
C LEU A 354 -7.51 -0.47 47.81
#